data_6ae1f2117ab35e771982f579be190d06
#
_entry.id   6ae1f2117ab35e771982f579be190d06
#
_cell.length_a   1.000
_cell.length_b   1.000
_cell.length_c   1.000
_cell.angle_alpha   90.00
_cell.angle_beta   90.00
_cell.angle_gamma   90.00
#
_symmetry.space_group_name_H-M   'P 1'
#
loop_
_entity.id
_entity.type
_entity.pdbx_description
1 polymer ?
#
loop_
_entity_poly.entity_id
_entity_poly.type
_entity_poly.pdbx_seq_one_letter_code
_entity_poly.pdbx_strand_id
1 'polypeptide(L)'
;MTAALRDAIGVEHPRVDAAQECRIVSLVPSVTELICALGLAPALVGRTGFCIHPRLTLEPIPKIGGTKDVNIDKIRQLAPTHLLVNIDENEKPTVDTLSRFVPNVIVTHPVAPEDNLSLYRLLGGIFGKEAEAESLCARFGEALSSLQQSQPLRKKAGPHRVLYCIWQDPWMTVSRDTYIARMLALIGWEQWISASEARYPVFRWDEPLLDNIDEILLSSEPYRFTEAHAEALERQLGKPVRLVDGEMVSWYGSRAIEGLAYLRTLSLS
;
A
#
# COMPACT_ATOMS: atom_id res chain seq x y z
N MET A 1 10.19 13.72 25.80
CA MET A 1 9.59 12.38 25.91
C MET A 1 9.54 11.82 24.49
N THR A 2 10.31 10.76 24.19
CA THR A 2 10.20 10.06 22.90
C THR A 2 8.83 9.41 22.83
N ALA A 3 8.12 9.63 21.71
CA ALA A 3 6.82 8.99 21.49
C ALA A 3 7.01 7.46 21.51
N ALA A 4 6.07 6.73 22.11
CA ALA A 4 6.09 5.28 22.14
C ALA A 4 6.02 4.72 20.72
N LEU A 5 6.93 3.81 20.37
CA LEU A 5 6.98 3.17 19.05
C LEU A 5 5.96 2.02 18.98
N ARG A 6 4.69 2.38 18.77
CA ARG A 6 3.56 1.43 18.74
C ARG A 6 3.12 1.13 17.34
N ASP A 7 2.95 -0.14 17.04
CA ASP A 7 2.46 -0.64 15.76
C ASP A 7 0.91 -0.60 15.64
N ALA A 8 0.38 -1.08 14.53
CA ALA A 8 -1.05 -0.99 14.21
C ALA A 8 -1.96 -1.80 15.16
N ILE A 9 -1.42 -2.76 15.91
CA ILE A 9 -2.17 -3.54 16.92
C ILE A 9 -1.83 -3.12 18.35
N GLY A 10 -1.10 -2.00 18.53
CA GLY A 10 -0.78 -1.41 19.83
C GLY A 10 0.43 -2.02 20.54
N VAL A 11 1.17 -2.90 19.88
CA VAL A 11 2.42 -3.46 20.45
C VAL A 11 3.50 -2.39 20.40
N GLU A 12 4.18 -2.21 21.54
CA GLU A 12 5.31 -1.29 21.68
C GLU A 12 6.61 -2.00 21.32
N HIS A 13 7.40 -1.39 20.43
CA HIS A 13 8.66 -1.94 19.95
C HIS A 13 9.85 -1.16 20.55
N PRO A 14 10.87 -1.85 21.06
CA PRO A 14 12.09 -1.18 21.47
C PRO A 14 12.87 -0.69 20.25
N ARG A 15 13.66 0.34 20.43
CA ARG A 15 14.69 0.72 19.45
C ARG A 15 15.71 -0.39 19.33
N VAL A 16 16.11 -0.73 18.12
CA VAL A 16 17.19 -1.68 17.84
C VAL A 16 18.50 -1.09 18.37
N ASP A 17 19.20 -1.86 19.19
CA ASP A 17 20.54 -1.49 19.66
C ASP A 17 21.52 -1.57 18.47
N ALA A 18 22.31 -0.52 18.28
CA ALA A 18 23.34 -0.47 17.23
C ALA A 18 24.41 -1.58 17.33
N ALA A 19 24.56 -2.18 18.52
CA ALA A 19 25.46 -3.31 18.76
C ALA A 19 24.85 -4.67 18.38
N GLN A 20 23.54 -4.74 18.12
CA GLN A 20 22.86 -5.97 17.77
C GLN A 20 22.73 -6.12 16.26
N GLU A 21 22.94 -7.34 15.77
CA GLU A 21 22.70 -7.67 14.37
C GLU A 21 21.18 -7.56 14.08
N CYS A 22 20.82 -6.70 13.15
CA CYS A 22 19.44 -6.53 12.69
C CYS A 22 19.22 -7.34 11.43
N ARG A 23 18.27 -8.29 11.46
CA ARG A 23 17.92 -9.18 10.35
C ARG A 23 16.42 -9.06 10.07
N ILE A 24 16.06 -8.38 8.98
CA ILE A 24 14.68 -8.05 8.64
C ILE A 24 14.16 -9.01 7.57
N VAL A 25 13.00 -9.61 7.81
CA VAL A 25 12.18 -10.23 6.78
C VAL A 25 10.94 -9.35 6.57
N SER A 26 10.65 -9.01 5.32
CA SER A 26 9.46 -8.23 4.97
C SER A 26 8.51 -9.04 4.10
N LEU A 27 7.24 -9.14 4.52
CA LEU A 27 6.17 -9.79 3.78
C LEU A 27 5.33 -8.81 2.95
N VAL A 28 5.67 -7.52 2.96
CA VAL A 28 4.87 -6.43 2.40
C VAL A 28 5.69 -5.66 1.36
N PRO A 29 5.28 -5.66 0.08
CA PRO A 29 6.05 -5.03 -0.99
C PRO A 29 6.33 -3.54 -0.76
N SER A 30 5.32 -2.75 -0.43
CA SER A 30 5.42 -1.31 -0.18
C SER A 30 6.30 -0.99 1.05
N VAL A 31 6.21 -1.80 2.12
CA VAL A 31 7.07 -1.65 3.31
C VAL A 31 8.51 -2.08 3.00
N THR A 32 8.72 -3.09 2.14
CA THR A 32 10.07 -3.46 1.70
C THR A 32 10.76 -2.30 0.99
N GLU A 33 10.05 -1.59 0.12
CA GLU A 33 10.57 -0.39 -0.54
C GLU A 33 10.88 0.72 0.48
N LEU A 34 10.01 0.93 1.47
CA LEU A 34 10.24 1.88 2.55
C LEU A 34 11.49 1.54 3.36
N ILE A 35 11.71 0.27 3.70
CA ILE A 35 12.94 -0.19 4.38
C ILE A 35 14.19 0.15 3.56
N CYS A 36 14.13 -0.01 2.25
CA CYS A 36 15.22 0.42 1.37
C CYS A 36 15.40 1.95 1.38
N ALA A 37 14.31 2.72 1.36
CA ALA A 37 14.34 4.17 1.41
C ALA A 37 14.89 4.73 2.74
N LEU A 38 14.71 3.99 3.84
CA LEU A 38 15.33 4.27 5.14
C LEU A 38 16.81 3.85 5.24
N GLY A 39 17.41 3.34 4.15
CA GLY A 39 18.80 2.90 4.13
C GLY A 39 19.04 1.56 4.84
N LEU A 40 18.00 0.76 5.07
CA LEU A 40 18.04 -0.52 5.79
C LEU A 40 18.13 -1.75 4.87
N ALA A 41 18.35 -1.56 3.57
CA ALA A 41 18.52 -2.67 2.62
C ALA A 41 19.58 -3.70 3.05
N PRO A 42 20.73 -3.34 3.66
CA PRO A 42 21.69 -4.31 4.16
C PRO A 42 21.18 -5.22 5.28
N ALA A 43 20.15 -4.80 6.01
CA ALA A 43 19.52 -5.59 7.06
C ALA A 43 18.42 -6.54 6.53
N LEU A 44 17.96 -6.39 5.27
CA LEU A 44 16.97 -7.27 4.66
C LEU A 44 17.60 -8.64 4.35
N VAL A 45 17.12 -9.69 5.02
CA VAL A 45 17.56 -11.07 4.82
C VAL A 45 16.57 -11.93 4.06
N GLY A 46 15.32 -11.45 3.90
CA GLY A 46 14.26 -12.14 3.14
C GLY A 46 13.13 -11.22 2.74
N ARG A 47 12.52 -11.50 1.58
CA ARG A 47 11.40 -10.75 1.02
C ARG A 47 10.44 -11.65 0.25
N THR A 48 9.21 -11.20 0.02
CA THR A 48 8.28 -11.93 -0.88
C THR A 48 8.70 -11.80 -2.35
N GLY A 49 8.13 -12.65 -3.20
CA GLY A 49 8.30 -12.55 -4.65
C GLY A 49 7.76 -11.24 -5.25
N PHE A 50 6.79 -10.61 -4.56
CA PHE A 50 6.14 -9.36 -4.98
C PHE A 50 6.92 -8.10 -4.54
N CYS A 51 7.91 -8.22 -3.65
CA CYS A 51 8.81 -7.12 -3.31
C CYS A 51 9.80 -6.91 -4.46
N ILE A 52 9.45 -6.06 -5.41
CA ILE A 52 10.20 -5.87 -6.67
C ILE A 52 10.95 -4.54 -6.77
N HIS A 53 10.66 -3.61 -5.86
CA HIS A 53 11.29 -2.27 -5.82
C HIS A 53 12.09 -2.04 -4.53
N PRO A 54 13.29 -1.40 -4.65
CA PRO A 54 14.07 -1.12 -5.85
C PRO A 54 14.71 -2.42 -6.41
N ARG A 55 14.55 -2.66 -7.70
CA ARG A 55 14.89 -3.96 -8.32
C ARG A 55 16.32 -4.41 -8.06
N LEU A 56 17.30 -3.56 -8.38
CA LEU A 56 18.72 -3.92 -8.25
C LEU A 56 19.13 -4.20 -6.79
N THR A 57 18.56 -3.46 -5.84
CA THR A 57 18.82 -3.63 -4.41
C THR A 57 18.24 -4.94 -3.90
N LEU A 58 17.07 -5.33 -4.38
CA LEU A 58 16.35 -6.52 -3.91
C LEU A 58 16.76 -7.81 -4.63
N GLU A 59 17.40 -7.73 -5.80
CA GLU A 59 17.76 -8.90 -6.60
C GLU A 59 18.54 -9.96 -5.80
N PRO A 60 19.56 -9.62 -4.99
CA PRO A 60 20.33 -10.59 -4.20
C PRO A 60 19.59 -11.13 -2.97
N ILE A 61 18.47 -10.50 -2.55
CA ILE A 61 17.77 -10.87 -1.32
C ILE A 61 16.87 -12.08 -1.56
N PRO A 62 16.98 -13.14 -0.75
CA PRO A 62 16.21 -14.37 -0.89
C PRO A 62 14.71 -14.15 -0.92
N LYS A 63 14.02 -14.75 -1.91
CA LYS A 63 12.55 -14.81 -1.95
C LYS A 63 12.06 -15.90 -0.99
N ILE A 64 11.06 -15.58 -0.17
CA ILE A 64 10.49 -16.48 0.85
C ILE A 64 9.03 -16.86 0.57
N GLY A 65 8.58 -16.78 -0.67
CA GLY A 65 7.21 -17.06 -1.10
C GLY A 65 6.45 -15.81 -1.49
N GLY A 66 5.12 -15.89 -1.47
CA GLY A 66 4.20 -14.78 -1.69
C GLY A 66 3.84 -14.03 -0.40
N THR A 67 2.86 -13.10 -0.48
CA THR A 67 2.36 -12.37 0.70
C THR A 67 1.44 -13.24 1.57
N LYS A 68 0.68 -14.16 0.94
CA LYS A 68 -0.23 -15.10 1.62
C LYS A 68 0.34 -16.51 1.74
N ASP A 69 1.16 -16.92 0.77
CA ASP A 69 1.81 -18.24 0.74
C ASP A 69 3.31 -18.07 0.96
N VAL A 70 3.71 -18.03 2.24
CA VAL A 70 5.10 -17.85 2.65
C VAL A 70 5.76 -19.19 3.02
N ASN A 71 7.04 -19.32 2.73
CA ASN A 71 7.82 -20.49 3.12
C ASN A 71 8.38 -20.31 4.55
N ILE A 72 7.65 -20.83 5.55
CA ILE A 72 7.96 -20.69 6.97
C ILE A 72 9.34 -21.27 7.32
N ASP A 73 9.72 -22.42 6.75
CA ASP A 73 11.00 -23.07 7.04
C ASP A 73 12.17 -22.26 6.49
N LYS A 74 11.99 -21.64 5.31
CA LYS A 74 13.00 -20.74 4.76
C LYS A 74 13.16 -19.49 5.62
N ILE A 75 12.05 -18.92 6.12
CA ILE A 75 12.12 -17.79 7.06
C ILE A 75 12.87 -18.20 8.33
N ARG A 76 12.59 -19.38 8.88
CA ARG A 76 13.29 -19.90 10.07
C ARG A 76 14.78 -20.03 9.84
N GLN A 77 15.21 -20.55 8.68
CA GLN A 77 16.64 -20.67 8.32
C GLN A 77 17.33 -19.32 8.21
N LEU A 78 16.60 -18.28 7.80
CA LEU A 78 17.13 -16.91 7.75
C LEU A 78 17.32 -16.29 9.13
N ALA A 79 16.81 -16.91 10.20
CA ALA A 79 16.92 -16.44 11.58
C ALA A 79 16.66 -14.92 11.74
N PRO A 80 15.47 -14.41 11.28
CA PRO A 80 15.20 -12.99 11.37
C PRO A 80 15.00 -12.53 12.82
N THR A 81 15.46 -11.32 13.11
CA THR A 81 15.19 -10.64 14.39
C THR A 81 13.89 -9.82 14.31
N HIS A 82 13.52 -9.39 13.10
CA HIS A 82 12.32 -8.57 12.85
C HIS A 82 11.55 -9.09 11.63
N LEU A 83 10.23 -9.10 11.76
CA LEU A 83 9.29 -9.43 10.70
C LEU A 83 8.34 -8.25 10.47
N LEU A 84 8.23 -7.79 9.23
CA LEU A 84 7.31 -6.73 8.83
C LEU A 84 6.11 -7.34 8.12
N VAL A 85 4.92 -7.04 8.62
CA VAL A 85 3.64 -7.55 8.13
C VAL A 85 2.59 -6.44 8.03
N ASN A 86 1.50 -6.71 7.28
CA ASN A 86 0.36 -5.83 7.16
C ASN A 86 -0.95 -6.59 7.37
N ILE A 87 -1.94 -5.94 7.99
CA ILE A 87 -3.23 -6.55 8.33
C ILE A 87 -4.00 -7.00 7.09
N ASP A 88 -3.99 -6.22 6.00
CA ASP A 88 -4.75 -6.51 4.79
C ASP A 88 -4.03 -7.51 3.85
N GLU A 89 -2.69 -7.58 3.93
CA GLU A 89 -1.88 -8.34 2.98
C GLU A 89 -1.47 -9.73 3.48
N ASN A 90 -1.32 -9.89 4.80
CA ASN A 90 -0.80 -11.13 5.38
C ASN A 90 -1.85 -11.86 6.21
N GLU A 91 -1.89 -13.18 6.08
CA GLU A 91 -2.83 -14.01 6.82
C GLU A 91 -2.42 -14.14 8.30
N LYS A 92 -3.35 -13.82 9.21
CA LYS A 92 -3.12 -13.88 10.64
C LYS A 92 -2.57 -15.23 11.12
N PRO A 93 -3.08 -16.41 10.70
CA PRO A 93 -2.54 -17.72 11.13
C PRO A 93 -1.07 -17.90 10.75
N THR A 94 -0.65 -17.38 9.60
CA THR A 94 0.76 -17.40 9.16
C THR A 94 1.61 -16.52 10.06
N VAL A 95 1.15 -15.29 10.34
CA VAL A 95 1.84 -14.37 11.25
C VAL A 95 1.96 -14.94 12.65
N ASP A 96 0.88 -15.54 13.19
CA ASP A 96 0.87 -16.22 14.50
C ASP A 96 1.88 -17.38 14.56
N THR A 97 2.10 -18.08 13.46
CA THR A 97 3.12 -19.14 13.38
C THR A 97 4.54 -18.58 13.37
N LEU A 98 4.77 -17.50 12.61
CA LEU A 98 6.07 -16.82 12.54
C LEU A 98 6.45 -16.15 13.86
N SER A 99 5.50 -15.57 14.59
CA SER A 99 5.72 -14.91 15.89
C SER A 99 6.22 -15.85 16.98
N ARG A 100 6.10 -17.18 16.81
CA ARG A 100 6.62 -18.16 17.77
C ARG A 100 8.15 -18.25 17.77
N PHE A 101 8.81 -17.78 16.71
CA PHE A 101 10.26 -17.85 16.59
C PHE A 101 10.94 -16.57 16.07
N VAL A 102 10.16 -15.57 15.62
CA VAL A 102 10.69 -14.23 15.30
C VAL A 102 10.43 -13.32 16.50
N PRO A 103 11.46 -12.75 17.12
CA PRO A 103 11.32 -11.99 18.37
C PRO A 103 10.46 -10.72 18.24
N ASN A 104 10.57 -10.02 17.10
CA ASN A 104 9.87 -8.75 16.89
C ASN A 104 9.04 -8.84 15.62
N VAL A 105 7.71 -8.84 15.77
CA VAL A 105 6.76 -8.77 14.65
C VAL A 105 6.13 -7.40 14.65
N ILE A 106 6.39 -6.60 13.63
CA ILE A 106 5.89 -5.24 13.48
C ILE A 106 4.71 -5.28 12.51
N VAL A 107 3.53 -4.96 13.00
CA VAL A 107 2.28 -4.99 12.24
C VAL A 107 1.96 -3.59 11.73
N THR A 108 1.83 -3.44 10.42
CA THR A 108 1.47 -2.17 9.78
C THR A 108 0.02 -2.21 9.29
N HIS A 109 -0.65 -1.04 9.24
CA HIS A 109 -1.98 -0.90 8.66
C HIS A 109 -2.29 0.54 8.29
N PRO A 110 -1.56 1.17 7.36
CA PRO A 110 -1.96 2.48 6.84
C PRO A 110 -3.28 2.37 6.09
N VAL A 111 -4.26 3.18 6.47
CA VAL A 111 -5.59 3.21 5.85
C VAL A 111 -5.90 4.58 5.24
N ALA A 112 -5.06 5.57 5.51
CA ALA A 112 -5.15 6.92 4.95
C ALA A 112 -3.76 7.40 4.48
N PRO A 113 -3.70 8.32 3.50
CA PRO A 113 -2.44 8.89 3.04
C PRO A 113 -1.57 9.46 4.16
N GLU A 114 -2.18 10.12 5.14
CA GLU A 114 -1.50 10.75 6.29
C GLU A 114 -0.84 9.72 7.23
N ASP A 115 -1.33 8.46 7.23
CA ASP A 115 -0.76 7.38 8.05
C ASP A 115 0.68 7.04 7.65
N ASN A 116 1.11 7.46 6.45
CA ASN A 116 2.50 7.34 6.04
C ASN A 116 3.46 8.06 6.99
N LEU A 117 3.06 9.21 7.54
CA LEU A 117 3.92 9.98 8.46
C LEU A 117 4.21 9.20 9.74
N SER A 118 3.20 8.54 10.30
CA SER A 118 3.36 7.70 11.49
C SER A 118 4.13 6.41 11.15
N LEU A 119 3.92 5.82 9.98
CA LEU A 119 4.65 4.64 9.51
C LEU A 119 6.15 4.93 9.34
N TYR A 120 6.53 6.08 8.73
CA TYR A 120 7.92 6.47 8.58
C TYR A 120 8.60 6.64 9.95
N ARG A 121 7.94 7.36 10.88
CA ARG A 121 8.46 7.59 12.23
C ARG A 121 8.54 6.31 13.06
N LEU A 122 7.57 5.41 12.93
CA LEU A 122 7.58 4.12 13.61
C LEU A 122 8.81 3.32 13.19
N LEU A 123 8.98 3.08 11.89
CA LEU A 123 10.09 2.27 11.38
C LEU A 123 11.43 3.00 11.56
N GLY A 124 11.48 4.31 11.33
CA GLY A 124 12.66 5.13 11.60
C GLY A 124 13.09 5.06 13.06
N GLY A 125 12.16 5.16 13.99
CA GLY A 125 12.44 5.08 15.43
C GLY A 125 12.89 3.70 15.88
N ILE A 126 12.24 2.62 15.43
CA ILE A 126 12.61 1.24 15.75
C ILE A 126 14.04 0.95 15.25
N PHE A 127 14.39 1.34 14.04
CA PHE A 127 15.65 0.98 13.40
C PHE A 127 16.73 2.08 13.48
N GLY A 128 16.51 3.14 14.27
CA GLY A 128 17.50 4.21 14.45
C GLY A 128 17.75 5.03 13.18
N LYS A 129 16.68 5.28 12.40
CA LYS A 129 16.68 6.00 11.12
C LYS A 129 15.74 7.22 11.16
N GLU A 130 15.75 7.93 12.27
CA GLU A 130 14.85 9.06 12.50
C GLU A 130 15.07 10.20 11.50
N ALA A 131 16.34 10.46 11.12
CA ALA A 131 16.64 11.52 10.16
C ALA A 131 16.11 11.22 8.76
N GLU A 132 16.27 9.97 8.32
CA GLU A 132 15.73 9.47 7.05
C GLU A 132 14.18 9.49 7.07
N ALA A 133 13.57 9.09 8.18
CA ALA A 133 12.12 9.14 8.36
C ALA A 133 11.56 10.57 8.29
N GLU A 134 12.19 11.54 8.96
CA GLU A 134 11.74 12.95 8.88
C GLU A 134 11.98 13.53 7.49
N SER A 135 13.03 13.12 6.78
CA SER A 135 13.21 13.47 5.36
C SER A 135 12.05 12.95 4.48
N LEU A 136 11.59 11.71 4.71
CA LEU A 136 10.42 11.17 4.02
C LEU A 136 9.15 11.94 4.41
N CYS A 137 8.97 12.29 5.69
CA CYS A 137 7.85 13.12 6.14
C CYS A 137 7.81 14.48 5.45
N ALA A 138 8.96 15.14 5.33
CA ALA A 138 9.05 16.44 4.64
C ALA A 138 8.68 16.32 3.16
N ARG A 139 9.26 15.35 2.45
CA ARG A 139 8.96 15.09 1.03
C ARG A 139 7.49 14.74 0.79
N PHE A 140 6.89 13.94 1.68
CA PHE A 140 5.47 13.62 1.61
C PHE A 140 4.61 14.87 1.80
N GLY A 141 4.94 15.74 2.79
CA GLY A 141 4.25 16.99 3.02
C GLY A 141 4.32 17.97 1.83
N GLU A 142 5.48 18.07 1.19
CA GLU A 142 5.68 18.85 -0.04
C GLU A 142 4.83 18.32 -1.19
N ALA A 143 4.83 17.02 -1.42
CA ALA A 143 4.04 16.36 -2.48
C ALA A 143 2.54 16.56 -2.25
N LEU A 144 2.06 16.39 -1.00
CA LEU A 144 0.66 16.61 -0.64
C LEU A 144 0.25 18.06 -0.83
N SER A 145 1.07 19.01 -0.39
CA SER A 145 0.82 20.45 -0.58
C SER A 145 0.77 20.83 -2.06
N SER A 146 1.69 20.28 -2.87
CA SER A 146 1.70 20.47 -4.32
C SER A 146 0.42 19.93 -4.99
N LEU A 147 -0.04 18.74 -4.56
CA LEU A 147 -1.30 18.16 -5.05
C LEU A 147 -2.49 19.07 -4.70
N GLN A 148 -2.60 19.52 -3.45
CA GLN A 148 -3.68 20.39 -2.98
C GLN A 148 -3.73 21.71 -3.74
N GLN A 149 -2.58 22.33 -4.02
CA GLN A 149 -2.48 23.57 -4.78
C GLN A 149 -2.86 23.41 -6.25
N SER A 150 -2.62 22.24 -6.83
CA SER A 150 -2.94 21.95 -8.23
C SER A 150 -4.42 21.60 -8.46
N GLN A 151 -5.19 21.35 -7.38
CA GLN A 151 -6.60 21.00 -7.54
C GLN A 151 -7.39 22.20 -8.05
N PRO A 152 -7.99 22.11 -9.26
CA PRO A 152 -8.89 23.15 -9.72
C PRO A 152 -10.02 23.28 -8.70
N LEU A 153 -10.57 24.51 -8.56
CA LEU A 153 -11.75 24.79 -7.73
C LEU A 153 -13.00 24.06 -8.28
N ARG A 154 -12.96 22.73 -8.35
CA ARG A 154 -14.06 21.85 -8.79
C ARG A 154 -15.28 21.87 -7.87
N LYS A 155 -15.41 22.88 -7.00
CA LYS A 155 -16.51 23.03 -6.04
C LYS A 155 -17.92 23.11 -6.65
N LYS A 156 -18.07 23.13 -7.99
CA LYS A 156 -19.38 23.33 -8.64
C LYS A 156 -20.01 22.07 -9.26
N ALA A 157 -19.29 20.96 -9.46
CA ALA A 157 -19.80 19.83 -10.22
C ALA A 157 -20.16 18.58 -9.39
N GLY A 158 -20.00 18.61 -8.08
CA GLY A 158 -20.13 17.42 -7.23
C GLY A 158 -18.92 16.47 -7.31
N PRO A 159 -18.90 15.38 -6.52
CA PRO A 159 -17.81 14.42 -6.56
C PRO A 159 -17.83 13.64 -7.87
N HIS A 160 -16.65 13.37 -8.44
CA HIS A 160 -16.50 12.42 -9.53
C HIS A 160 -16.56 10.99 -8.96
N ARG A 161 -17.58 10.23 -9.31
CA ARG A 161 -17.82 8.89 -8.76
C ARG A 161 -17.12 7.83 -9.59
N VAL A 162 -16.20 7.14 -8.98
CA VAL A 162 -15.40 6.10 -9.66
C VAL A 162 -15.63 4.73 -9.06
N LEU A 163 -15.50 3.69 -9.87
CA LEU A 163 -15.43 2.30 -9.41
C LEU A 163 -14.03 1.77 -9.67
N TYR A 164 -13.24 1.60 -8.61
CA TYR A 164 -11.89 1.08 -8.69
C TYR A 164 -11.91 -0.46 -8.63
N CYS A 165 -11.54 -1.12 -9.73
CA CYS A 165 -11.54 -2.56 -9.87
C CYS A 165 -10.13 -3.13 -9.61
N ILE A 166 -10.05 -4.14 -8.73
CA ILE A 166 -8.80 -4.79 -8.33
C ILE A 166 -8.67 -6.24 -8.82
N TRP A 167 -9.78 -6.85 -9.25
CA TRP A 167 -9.81 -8.25 -9.68
C TRP A 167 -10.96 -8.52 -10.65
N GLN A 168 -10.78 -9.51 -11.51
CA GLN A 168 -11.77 -10.05 -12.42
C GLN A 168 -11.93 -11.55 -12.15
N ASP A 169 -13.17 -12.06 -12.26
CA ASP A 169 -13.53 -13.46 -12.05
C ASP A 169 -13.25 -14.01 -10.63
N PRO A 170 -14.01 -13.54 -9.61
CA PRO A 170 -15.13 -12.58 -9.68
C PRO A 170 -14.67 -11.13 -9.72
N TRP A 171 -15.50 -10.21 -10.21
CA TRP A 171 -15.22 -8.78 -10.12
C TRP A 171 -15.15 -8.32 -8.67
N MET A 172 -14.05 -7.64 -8.33
CA MET A 172 -13.85 -7.09 -6.99
C MET A 172 -13.44 -5.64 -7.05
N THR A 173 -13.89 -4.90 -6.05
CA THR A 173 -13.58 -3.48 -5.85
C THR A 173 -13.05 -3.24 -4.44
N VAL A 174 -12.88 -1.97 -4.05
CA VAL A 174 -12.45 -1.54 -2.73
C VAL A 174 -13.56 -0.76 -2.03
N SER A 175 -13.64 -0.83 -0.70
CA SER A 175 -14.56 0.00 0.08
C SER A 175 -14.00 1.42 0.30
N ARG A 176 -14.84 2.33 0.80
CA ARG A 176 -14.46 3.74 1.05
C ARG A 176 -13.44 3.93 2.17
N ASP A 177 -13.32 2.96 3.07
CA ASP A 177 -12.40 2.99 4.20
C ASP A 177 -11.05 2.32 3.91
N THR A 178 -10.71 2.12 2.64
CA THR A 178 -9.41 1.63 2.19
C THR A 178 -8.44 2.78 1.88
N TYR A 179 -7.14 2.48 1.93
CA TYR A 179 -6.09 3.41 1.52
C TYR A 179 -6.32 3.95 0.11
N ILE A 180 -6.65 3.06 -0.85
CA ILE A 180 -6.92 3.39 -2.25
C ILE A 180 -8.04 4.44 -2.36
N ALA A 181 -9.19 4.21 -1.71
CA ALA A 181 -10.31 5.13 -1.78
C ALA A 181 -9.97 6.51 -1.20
N ARG A 182 -9.17 6.55 -0.13
CA ARG A 182 -8.72 7.81 0.49
C ARG A 182 -7.66 8.52 -0.34
N MET A 183 -6.80 7.80 -1.06
CA MET A 183 -5.89 8.40 -2.06
C MET A 183 -6.69 9.08 -3.17
N LEU A 184 -7.68 8.42 -3.75
CA LEU A 184 -8.54 8.99 -4.80
C LEU A 184 -9.35 10.19 -4.29
N ALA A 185 -9.78 10.17 -3.02
CA ALA A 185 -10.50 11.30 -2.42
C ALA A 185 -9.67 12.59 -2.37
N LEU A 186 -8.32 12.52 -2.34
CA LEU A 186 -7.44 13.70 -2.40
C LEU A 186 -7.63 14.51 -3.69
N ILE A 187 -8.09 13.89 -4.77
CA ILE A 187 -8.38 14.57 -6.05
C ILE A 187 -9.88 14.76 -6.30
N GLY A 188 -10.71 14.60 -5.25
CA GLY A 188 -12.16 14.75 -5.34
C GLY A 188 -12.88 13.60 -6.05
N TRP A 189 -12.22 12.44 -6.16
CA TRP A 189 -12.84 11.24 -6.70
C TRP A 189 -13.41 10.40 -5.57
N GLU A 190 -14.69 10.11 -5.66
CA GLU A 190 -15.40 9.33 -4.65
C GLU A 190 -15.53 7.88 -5.13
N GLN A 191 -14.88 6.96 -4.41
CA GLN A 191 -15.08 5.53 -4.65
C GLN A 191 -16.54 5.18 -4.39
N TRP A 192 -17.24 4.72 -5.44
CA TRP A 192 -18.59 4.21 -5.32
C TRP A 192 -18.56 2.75 -4.86
N ILE A 193 -19.46 2.44 -3.94
CA ILE A 193 -19.70 1.08 -3.48
C ILE A 193 -21.09 1.02 -2.86
N SER A 194 -21.83 -0.06 -3.13
CA SER A 194 -23.03 -0.40 -2.37
C SER A 194 -22.64 -0.72 -0.92
N ALA A 195 -23.57 -0.53 0.03
CA ALA A 195 -23.32 -0.83 1.43
C ALA A 195 -22.75 -2.26 1.59
N SER A 196 -21.49 -2.36 2.01
CA SER A 196 -20.80 -3.62 2.24
C SER A 196 -19.90 -3.45 3.46
N GLU A 197 -19.89 -4.45 4.35
CA GLU A 197 -18.96 -4.50 5.47
C GLU A 197 -17.56 -4.99 5.06
N ALA A 198 -17.44 -5.61 3.87
CA ALA A 198 -16.16 -6.10 3.37
C ALA A 198 -15.32 -4.94 2.82
N ARG A 199 -14.02 -4.92 3.16
CA ARG A 199 -13.07 -3.93 2.62
C ARG A 199 -12.81 -4.11 1.12
N TYR A 200 -12.88 -5.34 0.64
CA TYR A 200 -12.65 -5.74 -0.76
C TYR A 200 -13.83 -6.58 -1.26
N PRO A 201 -14.99 -5.95 -1.51
CA PRO A 201 -16.19 -6.68 -1.86
C PRO A 201 -16.19 -7.18 -3.30
N VAL A 202 -16.85 -8.33 -3.51
CA VAL A 202 -17.28 -8.79 -4.82
C VAL A 202 -18.50 -8.00 -5.25
N PHE A 203 -18.59 -7.65 -6.54
CA PHE A 203 -19.74 -6.94 -7.11
C PHE A 203 -20.13 -7.55 -8.46
N ARG A 204 -21.26 -7.11 -8.99
CA ARG A 204 -21.77 -7.45 -10.34
C ARG A 204 -22.10 -6.17 -11.08
N TRP A 205 -21.90 -6.20 -12.39
CA TRP A 205 -22.34 -5.11 -13.27
C TRP A 205 -23.86 -5.15 -13.37
N ASP A 206 -24.53 -4.12 -12.88
CA ASP A 206 -25.97 -3.91 -12.97
C ASP A 206 -26.29 -2.44 -13.25
N GLU A 207 -27.54 -2.17 -13.66
CA GLU A 207 -27.98 -0.79 -13.97
C GLU A 207 -27.83 0.16 -12.79
N PRO A 208 -28.21 -0.20 -11.52
CA PRO A 208 -28.04 0.70 -10.39
C PRO A 208 -26.58 1.08 -10.12
N LEU A 209 -25.64 0.17 -10.37
CA LEU A 209 -24.21 0.46 -10.26
C LEU A 209 -23.80 1.45 -11.37
N LEU A 210 -24.10 1.11 -12.62
CA LEU A 210 -23.70 1.90 -13.79
C LEU A 210 -24.28 3.32 -13.76
N ASP A 211 -25.50 3.50 -13.28
CA ASP A 211 -26.14 4.82 -13.17
C ASP A 211 -25.50 5.71 -12.11
N ASN A 212 -24.81 5.12 -11.14
CA ASN A 212 -24.20 5.83 -10.01
C ASN A 212 -22.69 6.07 -10.12
N ILE A 213 -22.06 5.66 -11.22
CA ILE A 213 -20.64 5.89 -11.48
C ILE A 213 -20.45 6.73 -12.75
N ASP A 214 -19.41 7.58 -12.71
CA ASP A 214 -19.00 8.39 -13.84
C ASP A 214 -17.91 7.68 -14.67
N GLU A 215 -17.01 6.92 -14.00
CA GLU A 215 -15.84 6.29 -14.60
C GLU A 215 -15.47 4.98 -13.88
N ILE A 216 -14.92 4.03 -14.64
CA ILE A 216 -14.37 2.76 -14.16
C ILE A 216 -12.85 2.83 -14.20
N LEU A 217 -12.20 2.49 -13.09
CA LEU A 217 -10.75 2.45 -12.98
C LEU A 217 -10.29 1.00 -12.89
N LEU A 218 -9.48 0.55 -13.83
CA LEU A 218 -8.87 -0.79 -13.81
C LEU A 218 -7.44 -0.69 -13.31
N SER A 219 -7.16 -1.33 -12.17
CA SER A 219 -5.83 -1.33 -11.55
C SER A 219 -4.85 -2.25 -12.29
N SER A 220 -3.58 -1.83 -12.43
CA SER A 220 -2.53 -2.70 -12.97
C SER A 220 -2.12 -3.81 -12.00
N GLU A 221 -2.58 -3.77 -10.76
CA GLU A 221 -2.37 -4.79 -9.71
C GLU A 221 -3.53 -4.84 -8.70
N PRO A 222 -3.71 -5.93 -7.93
CA PRO A 222 -3.02 -7.21 -7.99
C PRO A 222 -3.38 -8.02 -9.24
N TYR A 223 -4.56 -7.80 -9.86
CA TYR A 223 -4.91 -8.35 -11.16
C TYR A 223 -4.30 -7.46 -12.25
N ARG A 224 -3.59 -8.07 -13.19
CA ARG A 224 -2.94 -7.32 -14.25
C ARG A 224 -3.92 -6.94 -15.35
N PHE A 225 -4.72 -5.90 -15.12
CA PHE A 225 -5.50 -5.29 -16.20
C PHE A 225 -4.57 -4.65 -17.24
N THR A 226 -5.07 -4.56 -18.47
CA THR A 226 -4.37 -4.00 -19.63
C THR A 226 -5.30 -3.07 -20.39
N GLU A 227 -4.78 -2.27 -21.32
CA GLU A 227 -5.57 -1.42 -22.21
C GLU A 227 -6.65 -2.22 -22.97
N ALA A 228 -6.33 -3.45 -23.39
CA ALA A 228 -7.31 -4.31 -24.05
C ALA A 228 -8.51 -4.67 -23.15
N HIS A 229 -8.30 -4.80 -21.84
CA HIS A 229 -9.40 -4.98 -20.88
C HIS A 229 -10.24 -3.71 -20.76
N ALA A 230 -9.59 -2.53 -20.72
CA ALA A 230 -10.28 -1.24 -20.64
C ALA A 230 -11.16 -1.00 -21.88
N GLU A 231 -10.60 -1.16 -23.08
CA GLU A 231 -11.35 -1.02 -24.34
C GLU A 231 -12.53 -2.01 -24.48
N ALA A 232 -12.32 -3.26 -24.04
CA ALA A 232 -13.38 -4.28 -24.08
C ALA A 232 -14.51 -3.93 -23.12
N LEU A 233 -14.19 -3.51 -21.89
CA LEU A 233 -15.16 -3.17 -20.88
C LEU A 233 -15.93 -1.90 -21.21
N GLU A 234 -15.25 -0.87 -21.76
CA GLU A 234 -15.87 0.37 -22.21
C GLU A 234 -16.89 0.12 -23.31
N ARG A 235 -16.55 -0.72 -24.31
CA ARG A 235 -17.49 -1.13 -25.36
C ARG A 235 -18.69 -1.91 -24.83
N GLN A 236 -18.47 -2.74 -23.81
CA GLN A 236 -19.52 -3.57 -23.21
C GLN A 236 -20.49 -2.76 -22.35
N LEU A 237 -19.99 -1.81 -21.57
CA LEU A 237 -20.78 -1.11 -20.53
C LEU A 237 -21.20 0.30 -20.97
N GLY A 238 -20.60 0.87 -22.01
CA GLY A 238 -20.85 2.24 -22.44
C GLY A 238 -20.44 3.31 -21.44
N LYS A 239 -19.52 2.99 -20.52
CA LYS A 239 -18.97 3.91 -19.51
C LYS A 239 -17.49 4.12 -19.78
N PRO A 240 -16.93 5.31 -19.50
CA PRO A 240 -15.50 5.54 -19.57
C PRO A 240 -14.73 4.54 -18.70
N VAL A 241 -13.69 3.94 -19.25
CA VAL A 241 -12.84 2.97 -18.55
C VAL A 241 -11.38 3.41 -18.69
N ARG A 242 -10.69 3.52 -17.59
CA ARG A 242 -9.29 3.96 -17.52
C ARG A 242 -8.43 2.91 -16.85
N LEU A 243 -7.29 2.58 -17.46
CA LEU A 243 -6.23 1.84 -16.80
C LEU A 243 -5.44 2.78 -15.88
N VAL A 244 -5.25 2.39 -14.63
CA VAL A 244 -4.49 3.17 -13.64
C VAL A 244 -3.34 2.35 -13.08
N ASP A 245 -2.26 3.03 -12.76
CA ASP A 245 -1.12 2.41 -12.09
C ASP A 245 -1.49 2.07 -10.64
N GLY A 246 -1.69 0.77 -10.38
CA GLY A 246 -2.11 0.27 -9.08
C GLY A 246 -1.08 0.55 -7.99
N GLU A 247 0.21 0.43 -8.27
CA GLU A 247 1.26 0.70 -7.29
C GLU A 247 1.23 2.17 -6.82
N MET A 248 0.96 3.11 -7.73
CA MET A 248 0.90 4.55 -7.42
C MET A 248 -0.32 4.93 -6.56
N VAL A 249 -1.38 4.14 -6.61
CA VAL A 249 -2.61 4.42 -5.85
C VAL A 249 -2.71 3.58 -4.58
N SER A 250 -2.15 2.36 -4.59
CA SER A 250 -2.29 1.40 -3.49
C SER A 250 -1.10 1.31 -2.55
N TRP A 251 0.12 1.61 -3.01
CA TRP A 251 1.31 1.45 -2.18
C TRP A 251 1.51 2.64 -1.24
N TYR A 252 1.39 2.36 0.03
CA TYR A 252 1.83 3.26 1.11
C TYR A 252 3.36 3.15 1.30
N GLY A 253 3.92 3.86 2.26
CA GLY A 253 5.37 3.96 2.42
C GLY A 253 6.00 4.97 1.46
N SER A 254 7.25 4.75 1.08
CA SER A 254 8.03 5.71 0.26
C SER A 254 7.39 6.03 -1.10
N ARG A 255 6.69 5.06 -1.71
CA ARG A 255 6.00 5.22 -3.00
C ARG A 255 4.81 6.18 -2.92
N ALA A 256 4.22 6.37 -1.75
CA ALA A 256 3.14 7.34 -1.57
C ALA A 256 3.51 8.75 -2.05
N ILE A 257 4.78 9.13 -1.99
CA ILE A 257 5.28 10.43 -2.47
C ILE A 257 5.12 10.55 -3.99
N GLU A 258 5.50 9.50 -4.73
CA GLU A 258 5.31 9.40 -6.18
C GLU A 258 3.83 9.24 -6.53
N GLY A 259 3.08 8.50 -5.72
CA GLY A 259 1.64 8.33 -5.83
C GLY A 259 0.88 9.66 -5.78
N LEU A 260 1.25 10.58 -4.88
CA LEU A 260 0.67 11.93 -4.82
C LEU A 260 0.96 12.73 -6.11
N ALA A 261 2.16 12.62 -6.66
CA ALA A 261 2.50 13.24 -7.94
C ALA A 261 1.71 12.61 -9.11
N TYR A 262 1.52 11.28 -9.09
CA TYR A 262 0.69 10.57 -10.07
C TYR A 262 -0.77 11.01 -10.01
N LEU A 263 -1.37 11.14 -8.81
CA LEU A 263 -2.74 11.62 -8.65
C LEU A 263 -2.93 13.02 -9.26
N ARG A 264 -1.92 13.89 -9.20
CA ARG A 264 -1.97 15.19 -9.86
C ARG A 264 -2.14 15.04 -11.37
N THR A 265 -1.40 14.14 -12.00
CA THR A 265 -1.55 13.90 -13.45
C THR A 265 -2.90 13.27 -13.78
N LEU A 266 -3.34 12.32 -12.96
CA LEU A 266 -4.62 11.63 -13.12
C LEU A 266 -5.82 12.59 -13.05
N SER A 267 -5.74 13.62 -12.20
CA SER A 267 -6.82 14.62 -12.05
C SER A 267 -6.93 15.63 -13.19
N LEU A 268 -5.91 15.73 -14.04
CA LEU A 268 -5.84 16.68 -15.15
C LEU A 268 -6.23 16.05 -16.49
N SER A 269 -6.22 14.73 -16.59
CA SER A 269 -6.62 13.94 -17.74
C SER A 269 -8.11 13.58 -17.72
#